data_ffecb0461dff860c45e9d5ddc20f8a0f
#
_entry.id   ffecb0461dff860c45e9d5ddc20f8a0f
#
_cell.length_a   1.000
_cell.length_b   1.000
_cell.length_c   1.000
_cell.angle_alpha   90.00
_cell.angle_beta   90.00
_cell.angle_gamma   90.00
#
_symmetry.space_group_name_H-M   'P 1'
#
loop_
_entity.id
_entity.type
_entity.pdbx_description
1 polymer ?
#
loop_
_entity_poly.entity_id
_entity_poly.type
_entity_poly.pdbx_seq_one_letter_code
_entity_poly.pdbx_strand_id
1 'polypeptide(L)'
;LLACRFGNLPHTAAEYRSSTTLVCSTPAVPAAFQGLRLTVTLSISTDGGASFSSSNGVLFRFSPRPVVASIEPSCGSERGGTNVTVEGSGFEKSSSLVCKFGASPATKAAWISSTVVICTASAILPSDAKVRVSNNAVDFSTTSSVFTVHAVASVAELTPSSGPLDGGAIVLIRGTNFVN
;
A
#
# COMPACT_ATOMS: atom_id res chain seq x y z
N LEU A 1 20.91 -29.96 -1.34
CA LEU A 1 20.32 -28.73 -0.78
C LEU A 1 19.90 -27.81 -1.94
N LEU A 2 18.68 -27.27 -1.87
CA LEU A 2 18.17 -26.36 -2.89
C LEU A 2 18.59 -24.93 -2.59
N ALA A 3 18.99 -24.17 -3.63
CA ALA A 3 19.35 -22.76 -3.49
C ALA A 3 18.88 -21.93 -4.68
N CYS A 4 18.62 -20.63 -4.42
CA CYS A 4 18.28 -19.64 -5.42
C CYS A 4 19.39 -18.58 -5.52
N ARG A 5 19.74 -18.17 -6.74
CA ARG A 5 20.69 -17.10 -7.00
C ARG A 5 20.07 -16.03 -7.89
N PHE A 6 20.13 -14.82 -7.44
CA PHE A 6 19.61 -13.63 -8.12
C PHE A 6 20.79 -12.85 -8.76
N GLY A 7 21.03 -13.09 -10.05
CA GLY A 7 22.19 -12.56 -10.78
C GLY A 7 23.50 -12.98 -10.12
N ASN A 8 24.34 -12.01 -9.78
CA ASN A 8 25.62 -12.22 -9.10
C ASN A 8 25.55 -12.01 -7.58
N LEU A 9 24.33 -11.88 -7.01
CA LEU A 9 24.15 -11.77 -5.56
C LEU A 9 24.41 -13.12 -4.87
N PRO A 10 24.71 -13.11 -3.55
CA PRO A 10 24.83 -14.35 -2.78
C PRO A 10 23.58 -15.21 -2.93
N HIS A 11 23.75 -16.52 -3.06
CA HIS A 11 22.62 -17.43 -3.11
C HIS A 11 21.94 -17.57 -1.75
N THR A 12 20.66 -17.84 -1.75
CA THR A 12 19.83 -18.08 -0.57
C THR A 12 19.28 -19.50 -0.62
N ALA A 13 19.01 -20.09 0.55
CA ALA A 13 18.36 -21.39 0.63
C ALA A 13 16.96 -21.33 0.02
N ALA A 14 16.58 -22.38 -0.70
CA ALA A 14 15.24 -22.54 -1.24
C ALA A 14 14.46 -23.58 -0.44
N GLU A 15 13.18 -23.28 -0.17
CA GLU A 15 12.24 -24.19 0.45
C GLU A 15 11.50 -24.97 -0.63
N TYR A 16 11.56 -26.29 -0.54
CA TYR A 16 10.82 -27.19 -1.44
C TYR A 16 9.33 -27.23 -1.07
N ARG A 17 8.47 -26.99 -2.01
CA ARG A 17 7.01 -27.14 -1.84
C ARG A 17 6.47 -28.32 -2.66
N SER A 18 6.91 -28.47 -3.91
CA SER A 18 6.55 -29.57 -4.78
C SER A 18 7.58 -29.72 -5.90
N SER A 19 7.43 -30.73 -6.76
CA SER A 19 8.28 -30.93 -7.95
C SER A 19 8.24 -29.76 -8.95
N THR A 20 7.28 -28.85 -8.81
CA THR A 20 7.09 -27.69 -9.69
C THR A 20 7.17 -26.33 -8.96
N THR A 21 7.35 -26.33 -7.63
CA THR A 21 7.25 -25.09 -6.82
C THR A 21 8.33 -25.05 -5.74
N LEU A 22 9.11 -23.98 -5.76
CA LEU A 22 10.07 -23.61 -4.73
C LEU A 22 9.75 -22.21 -4.18
N VAL A 23 10.13 -21.95 -2.94
CA VAL A 23 10.05 -20.62 -2.30
C VAL A 23 11.47 -20.19 -1.95
N CYS A 24 11.84 -18.98 -2.38
CA CYS A 24 13.14 -18.39 -2.11
C CYS A 24 12.98 -17.01 -1.47
N SER A 25 13.80 -16.72 -0.47
CA SER A 25 13.98 -15.36 0.01
C SER A 25 15.01 -14.63 -0.83
N THR A 26 14.75 -13.39 -1.23
CA THR A 26 15.73 -12.58 -1.95
C THR A 26 16.86 -12.16 -1.02
N PRO A 27 18.12 -12.16 -1.47
CA PRO A 27 19.23 -11.62 -0.69
C PRO A 27 19.13 -10.10 -0.58
N ALA A 28 19.79 -9.53 0.41
CA ALA A 28 19.96 -8.09 0.49
C ALA A 28 20.82 -7.59 -0.68
N VAL A 29 20.39 -6.49 -1.28
CA VAL A 29 21.17 -5.81 -2.32
C VAL A 29 22.27 -4.97 -1.63
N PRO A 30 23.53 -5.03 -2.10
CA PRO A 30 24.62 -4.24 -1.53
C PRO A 30 24.31 -2.75 -1.48
N ALA A 31 24.87 -2.05 -0.48
CA ALA A 31 24.60 -0.62 -0.22
C ALA A 31 24.83 0.27 -1.45
N ALA A 32 25.82 -0.06 -2.28
CA ALA A 32 26.12 0.67 -3.52
C ALA A 32 24.95 0.69 -4.53
N PHE A 33 24.01 -0.24 -4.44
CA PHE A 33 22.85 -0.33 -5.32
C PHE A 33 21.53 -0.01 -4.62
N GLN A 34 21.55 0.33 -3.34
CA GLN A 34 20.37 0.75 -2.61
C GLN A 34 19.83 2.06 -3.19
N GLY A 35 18.51 2.10 -3.39
CA GLY A 35 17.85 3.24 -4.06
C GLY A 35 17.81 3.13 -5.59
N LEU A 36 18.51 2.16 -6.19
CA LEU A 36 18.50 1.91 -7.63
C LEU A 36 17.57 0.75 -7.97
N ARG A 37 17.13 0.70 -9.22
CA ARG A 37 16.42 -0.46 -9.77
C ARG A 37 17.45 -1.43 -10.33
N LEU A 38 17.40 -2.66 -9.86
CA LEU A 38 18.30 -3.72 -10.34
C LEU A 38 17.46 -4.87 -10.92
N THR A 39 17.68 -5.19 -12.20
CA THR A 39 17.05 -6.36 -12.84
C THR A 39 18.10 -7.44 -13.01
N VAL A 40 17.80 -8.62 -12.53
CA VAL A 40 18.71 -9.78 -12.52
C VAL A 40 18.03 -11.04 -13.00
N THR A 41 18.79 -12.00 -13.47
CA THR A 41 18.29 -13.35 -13.78
C THR A 41 18.17 -14.18 -12.50
N LEU A 42 17.17 -15.06 -12.46
CA LEU A 42 17.02 -16.06 -11.40
C LEU A 42 17.56 -17.41 -11.87
N SER A 43 18.41 -18.02 -11.07
CA SER A 43 18.94 -19.37 -11.30
C SER A 43 18.74 -20.24 -10.06
N ILE A 44 18.57 -21.53 -10.23
CA ILE A 44 18.31 -22.49 -9.16
C ILE A 44 19.44 -23.54 -9.13
N SER A 45 19.83 -23.91 -7.93
CA SER A 45 20.76 -25.01 -7.65
C SER A 45 20.04 -26.14 -6.93
N THR A 46 20.36 -27.38 -7.28
CA THR A 46 19.90 -28.59 -6.60
C THR A 46 21.00 -29.26 -5.78
N ASP A 47 22.22 -28.73 -5.84
CA ASP A 47 23.44 -29.30 -5.23
C ASP A 47 24.06 -28.35 -4.16
N GLY A 48 23.26 -27.47 -3.59
CA GLY A 48 23.71 -26.56 -2.50
C GLY A 48 24.48 -25.35 -3.00
N GLY A 49 24.40 -24.99 -4.28
CA GLY A 49 25.07 -23.85 -4.85
C GLY A 49 26.37 -24.17 -5.60
N ALA A 50 26.69 -25.45 -5.78
CA ALA A 50 27.88 -25.87 -6.56
C ALA A 50 27.65 -25.61 -8.06
N SER A 51 26.45 -25.86 -8.56
CA SER A 51 26.06 -25.56 -9.94
C SER A 51 24.69 -24.86 -9.97
N PHE A 52 24.43 -24.05 -10.99
CA PHE A 52 23.17 -23.35 -11.17
C PHE A 52 22.59 -23.59 -12.56
N SER A 53 21.27 -23.73 -12.62
CA SER A 53 20.53 -23.83 -13.88
C SER A 53 20.75 -22.60 -14.75
N SER A 54 20.61 -22.77 -16.08
CA SER A 54 20.42 -21.63 -16.97
C SER A 54 19.12 -20.91 -16.63
N SER A 55 19.11 -19.57 -16.69
CA SER A 55 17.99 -18.76 -16.23
C SER A 55 16.81 -18.68 -17.20
N ASN A 56 16.84 -19.31 -18.34
CA ASN A 56 15.79 -19.27 -19.40
C ASN A 56 15.12 -17.89 -19.57
N GLY A 57 15.83 -16.79 -19.28
CA GLY A 57 15.33 -15.43 -19.38
C GLY A 57 14.38 -14.98 -18.26
N VAL A 58 14.18 -15.75 -17.21
CA VAL A 58 13.37 -15.32 -16.05
C VAL A 58 14.09 -14.21 -15.30
N LEU A 59 13.45 -13.06 -15.21
CA LEU A 59 14.03 -11.87 -14.60
C LEU A 59 13.32 -11.54 -13.27
N PHE A 60 14.11 -11.14 -12.29
CA PHE A 60 13.64 -10.57 -11.05
C PHE A 60 14.11 -9.12 -10.92
N ARG A 61 13.21 -8.23 -10.52
CA ARG A 61 13.51 -6.81 -10.37
C ARG A 61 13.48 -6.41 -8.91
N PHE A 62 14.62 -5.96 -8.41
CA PHE A 62 14.71 -5.23 -7.15
C PHE A 62 14.34 -3.77 -7.39
N SER A 63 13.46 -3.23 -6.60
CA SER A 63 13.05 -1.83 -6.63
C SER A 63 13.07 -1.27 -5.21
N PRO A 64 13.41 0.03 -5.03
CA PRO A 64 13.27 0.68 -3.73
C PRO A 64 11.82 0.59 -3.24
N ARG A 65 11.65 0.48 -1.93
CA ARG A 65 10.32 0.58 -1.33
C ARG A 65 9.75 1.97 -1.54
N PRO A 66 8.46 2.12 -1.83
CA PRO A 66 7.84 3.43 -1.90
C PRO A 66 7.89 4.12 -0.53
N VAL A 67 7.91 5.45 -0.55
CA VAL A 67 7.87 6.31 0.64
C VAL A 67 6.57 7.09 0.61
N VAL A 68 5.82 7.10 1.71
CA VAL A 68 4.65 7.96 1.92
C VAL A 68 5.09 9.15 2.75
N ALA A 69 4.88 10.37 2.23
CA ALA A 69 5.22 11.64 2.90
C ALA A 69 3.98 12.29 3.51
N SER A 70 2.91 12.44 2.72
CA SER A 70 1.66 13.10 3.11
C SER A 70 0.45 12.45 2.45
N ILE A 71 -0.72 12.76 2.98
CA ILE A 71 -2.01 12.35 2.40
C ILE A 71 -3.02 13.49 2.47
N GLU A 72 -3.91 13.59 1.48
CA GLU A 72 -5.00 14.56 1.44
C GLU A 72 -6.23 13.94 0.77
N PRO A 73 -7.42 13.96 1.41
CA PRO A 73 -7.68 14.39 2.80
C PRO A 73 -7.08 13.43 3.83
N SER A 74 -6.86 13.95 5.05
CA SER A 74 -6.35 13.17 6.18
C SER A 74 -7.44 12.46 6.99
N CYS A 75 -8.70 12.62 6.61
CA CYS A 75 -9.83 11.97 7.27
C CYS A 75 -10.93 11.58 6.29
N GLY A 76 -11.84 10.70 6.74
CA GLY A 76 -12.98 10.27 5.96
C GLY A 76 -13.96 9.40 6.74
N SER A 77 -15.03 8.98 6.04
CA SER A 77 -16.12 8.20 6.63
C SER A 77 -15.74 6.74 6.85
N GLU A 78 -16.27 6.15 7.93
CA GLU A 78 -16.22 4.70 8.20
C GLU A 78 -16.81 3.82 7.08
N ARG A 79 -17.68 4.40 6.24
CA ARG A 79 -18.24 3.72 5.07
C ARG A 79 -17.25 3.54 3.94
N GLY A 80 -16.09 4.19 4.02
CA GLY A 80 -15.09 4.21 2.95
C GLY A 80 -15.49 5.09 1.77
N GLY A 81 -14.85 4.86 0.61
CA GLY A 81 -15.12 5.59 -0.63
C GLY A 81 -14.38 6.92 -0.76
N THR A 82 -13.72 7.41 0.29
CA THR A 82 -12.92 8.63 0.23
C THR A 82 -11.69 8.39 -0.67
N ASN A 83 -11.55 9.21 -1.71
CA ASN A 83 -10.35 9.24 -2.53
C ASN A 83 -9.28 10.08 -1.84
N VAL A 84 -8.19 9.43 -1.49
CA VAL A 84 -7.06 10.02 -0.77
C VAL A 84 -5.90 10.14 -1.73
N THR A 85 -5.45 11.37 -1.97
CA THR A 85 -4.20 11.66 -2.67
C THR A 85 -3.05 11.35 -1.73
N VAL A 86 -2.15 10.48 -2.13
CA VAL A 86 -0.95 10.11 -1.37
C VAL A 86 0.25 10.68 -2.09
N GLU A 87 0.97 11.55 -1.41
CA GLU A 87 2.23 12.12 -1.88
C GLU A 87 3.42 11.38 -1.27
N GLY A 88 4.50 11.26 -2.04
CA GLY A 88 5.67 10.52 -1.59
C GLY A 88 6.72 10.36 -2.68
N SER A 89 7.35 9.19 -2.73
CA SER A 89 8.32 8.88 -3.78
C SER A 89 8.40 7.38 -4.06
N GLY A 90 8.95 7.04 -5.22
CA GLY A 90 9.19 5.65 -5.62
C GLY A 90 7.92 4.90 -6.04
N PHE A 91 6.81 5.58 -6.35
CA PHE A 91 5.61 4.95 -6.88
C PHE A 91 5.82 4.50 -8.33
N GLU A 92 5.47 3.25 -8.63
CA GLU A 92 5.64 2.66 -9.95
C GLU A 92 4.28 2.39 -10.59
N LYS A 93 4.17 2.69 -11.90
CA LYS A 93 3.00 2.30 -12.70
C LYS A 93 2.98 0.78 -12.85
N SER A 94 2.17 0.11 -12.05
CA SER A 94 2.07 -1.35 -11.98
C SER A 94 0.61 -1.77 -11.79
N SER A 95 0.23 -2.92 -12.34
CA SER A 95 -1.07 -3.56 -12.07
C SER A 95 -1.20 -4.02 -10.61
N SER A 96 -0.06 -4.17 -9.91
CA SER A 96 0.03 -4.57 -8.51
C SER A 96 0.23 -3.39 -7.55
N LEU A 97 0.09 -2.14 -8.03
CA LEU A 97 0.13 -0.96 -7.19
C LEU A 97 -1.13 -0.91 -6.31
N VAL A 98 -0.93 -0.92 -4.99
CA VAL A 98 -2.03 -0.97 -4.01
C VAL A 98 -1.75 -0.05 -2.83
N CYS A 99 -2.85 0.38 -2.18
CA CYS A 99 -2.83 1.08 -0.90
C CYS A 99 -3.45 0.22 0.19
N LYS A 100 -3.03 0.43 1.42
CA LYS A 100 -3.58 -0.24 2.60
C LYS A 100 -3.81 0.78 3.70
N PHE A 101 -5.01 0.75 4.28
CA PHE A 101 -5.44 1.58 5.40
C PHE A 101 -5.50 0.71 6.66
N GLY A 102 -4.56 0.89 7.58
CA GLY A 102 -4.46 0.10 8.81
C GLY A 102 -4.39 -1.40 8.56
N ALA A 103 -5.31 -2.14 9.15
CA ALA A 103 -5.42 -3.60 9.00
C ALA A 103 -6.35 -4.04 7.85
N SER A 104 -7.01 -3.10 7.15
CA SER A 104 -7.96 -3.44 6.07
C SER A 104 -7.28 -4.14 4.89
N PRO A 105 -8.03 -4.85 4.05
CA PRO A 105 -7.52 -5.37 2.78
C PRO A 105 -6.92 -4.27 1.91
N ALA A 106 -5.86 -4.58 1.19
CA ALA A 106 -5.26 -3.64 0.26
C ALA A 106 -6.19 -3.41 -0.95
N THR A 107 -6.31 -2.16 -1.39
CA THR A 107 -7.10 -1.74 -2.55
C THR A 107 -6.19 -1.24 -3.67
N LYS A 108 -6.63 -1.38 -4.93
CA LYS A 108 -5.88 -0.85 -6.07
C LYS A 108 -5.70 0.66 -5.95
N ALA A 109 -4.51 1.15 -6.27
CA ALA A 109 -4.22 2.57 -6.36
C ALA A 109 -4.20 3.04 -7.82
N ALA A 110 -4.67 4.26 -8.06
CA ALA A 110 -4.50 4.93 -9.33
C ALA A 110 -3.14 5.64 -9.35
N TRP A 111 -2.27 5.26 -10.27
CA TRP A 111 -0.96 5.90 -10.46
C TRP A 111 -1.11 7.20 -11.23
N ILE A 112 -0.61 8.30 -10.69
CA ILE A 112 -0.58 9.61 -11.33
C ILE A 112 0.85 9.94 -11.78
N SER A 113 1.80 9.81 -10.84
CA SER A 113 3.23 10.04 -11.10
C SER A 113 4.10 9.19 -10.18
N SER A 114 5.41 9.26 -10.30
CA SER A 114 6.33 8.61 -9.36
C SER A 114 6.27 9.18 -7.92
N THR A 115 5.58 10.30 -7.73
CA THR A 115 5.43 10.99 -6.45
C THR A 115 4.00 11.12 -5.97
N VAL A 116 3.00 10.76 -6.81
CA VAL A 116 1.57 10.91 -6.48
C VAL A 116 0.78 9.68 -6.91
N VAL A 117 -0.01 9.14 -5.99
CA VAL A 117 -1.02 8.10 -6.27
C VAL A 117 -2.34 8.46 -5.60
N ILE A 118 -3.45 7.96 -6.13
CA ILE A 118 -4.77 8.10 -5.50
C ILE A 118 -5.20 6.74 -4.97
N CYS A 119 -5.56 6.72 -3.69
CA CYS A 119 -6.03 5.56 -2.95
C CYS A 119 -7.48 5.76 -2.55
N THR A 120 -8.34 4.78 -2.76
CA THR A 120 -9.71 4.81 -2.25
C THR A 120 -9.75 4.09 -0.90
N ALA A 121 -10.16 4.78 0.16
CA ALA A 121 -10.30 4.21 1.49
C ALA A 121 -11.39 3.11 1.47
N SER A 122 -11.08 1.95 2.03
CA SER A 122 -12.07 0.89 2.28
C SER A 122 -12.93 1.24 3.51
N ALA A 123 -14.07 0.58 3.67
CA ALA A 123 -14.85 0.68 4.89
C ALA A 123 -14.03 0.15 6.08
N ILE A 124 -13.88 0.97 7.14
CA ILE A 124 -13.08 0.69 8.34
C ILE A 124 -13.82 1.30 9.53
N LEU A 125 -13.84 0.61 10.66
CA LEU A 125 -14.38 1.18 11.90
C LEU A 125 -13.65 2.46 12.30
N PRO A 126 -14.33 3.41 12.97
CA PRO A 126 -13.73 4.66 13.43
C PRO A 126 -12.43 4.43 14.20
N SER A 127 -11.33 4.95 13.67
CA SER A 127 -9.98 4.76 14.21
C SER A 127 -8.96 5.55 13.40
N ASP A 128 -7.74 5.62 13.89
CA ASP A 128 -6.60 6.10 13.14
C ASP A 128 -5.96 4.97 12.34
N ALA A 129 -6.00 5.07 11.03
CA ALA A 129 -5.49 4.08 10.10
C ALA A 129 -4.20 4.56 9.43
N LYS A 130 -3.12 3.79 9.55
CA LYS A 130 -1.87 4.08 8.82
C LYS A 130 -2.04 3.76 7.35
N VAL A 131 -1.82 4.75 6.48
CA VAL A 131 -1.85 4.59 5.02
C VAL A 131 -0.47 4.18 4.53
N ARG A 132 -0.40 3.06 3.82
CA ARG A 132 0.82 2.52 3.22
C ARG A 132 0.58 2.17 1.75
N VAL A 133 1.63 2.26 0.95
CA VAL A 133 1.60 1.95 -0.49
C VAL A 133 2.55 0.80 -0.79
N SER A 134 2.17 -0.06 -1.72
CA SER A 134 3.03 -1.12 -2.25
C SER A 134 2.98 -1.14 -3.77
N ASN A 135 4.15 -1.25 -4.42
CA ASN A 135 4.27 -1.38 -5.88
C ASN A 135 4.01 -2.80 -6.39
N ASN A 136 4.07 -3.82 -5.51
CA ASN A 136 3.96 -5.25 -5.85
C ASN A 136 2.90 -6.00 -5.03
N ALA A 137 2.06 -5.29 -4.28
CA ALA A 137 1.02 -5.82 -3.39
C ALA A 137 1.52 -6.68 -2.20
N VAL A 138 2.84 -6.80 -2.02
CA VAL A 138 3.48 -7.60 -0.96
C VAL A 138 4.30 -6.73 -0.03
N ASP A 139 5.22 -5.94 -0.60
CA ASP A 139 6.16 -5.11 0.15
C ASP A 139 5.63 -3.68 0.29
N PHE A 140 5.10 -3.35 1.45
CA PHE A 140 4.56 -2.03 1.75
C PHE A 140 5.65 -1.05 2.20
N SER A 141 5.38 0.25 2.01
CA SER A 141 6.20 1.34 2.53
C SER A 141 6.43 1.18 4.04
N THR A 142 7.64 1.53 4.50
CA THR A 142 7.97 1.60 5.93
C THR A 142 7.45 2.88 6.56
N THR A 143 7.36 3.96 5.77
CA THR A 143 6.71 5.21 6.14
C THR A 143 5.20 5.13 5.94
N SER A 144 4.44 5.92 6.68
CA SER A 144 2.98 5.99 6.61
C SER A 144 2.50 7.35 7.12
N SER A 145 1.37 7.81 6.60
CA SER A 145 0.60 8.93 7.16
C SER A 145 -0.66 8.39 7.82
N VAL A 146 -1.21 9.14 8.76
CA VAL A 146 -2.42 8.74 9.51
C VAL A 146 -3.65 9.28 8.79
N PHE A 147 -4.61 8.40 8.55
CA PHE A 147 -5.94 8.71 8.05
C PHE A 147 -6.95 8.46 9.17
N THR A 148 -7.62 9.51 9.64
CA THR A 148 -8.62 9.42 10.72
C THR A 148 -9.97 9.04 10.14
N VAL A 149 -10.51 7.93 10.61
CA VAL A 149 -11.83 7.41 10.18
C VAL A 149 -12.88 7.87 11.18
N HIS A 150 -13.87 8.63 10.70
CA HIS A 150 -14.97 9.13 11.51
C HIS A 150 -16.22 8.28 11.31
N ALA A 151 -16.97 8.08 12.40
CA ALA A 151 -18.31 7.53 12.35
C ALA A 151 -19.24 8.46 11.56
N VAL A 152 -20.22 7.89 10.89
CA VAL A 152 -21.21 8.69 10.14
C VAL A 152 -22.04 9.52 11.09
N ALA A 153 -22.11 10.83 10.83
CA ALA A 153 -22.97 11.72 11.58
C ALA A 153 -24.45 11.38 11.34
N SER A 154 -25.24 11.47 12.39
CA SER A 154 -26.69 11.34 12.30
C SER A 154 -27.39 12.53 12.94
N VAL A 155 -28.55 12.89 12.37
CA VAL A 155 -29.43 13.93 12.91
C VAL A 155 -30.63 13.26 13.55
N ALA A 156 -30.88 13.56 14.81
CA ALA A 156 -32.02 13.03 15.57
C ALA A 156 -33.13 14.09 15.73
N GLU A 157 -32.77 15.36 15.91
CA GLU A 157 -33.71 16.44 16.21
C GLU A 157 -33.29 17.74 15.57
N LEU A 158 -34.27 18.57 15.21
CA LEU A 158 -34.10 19.89 14.61
C LEU A 158 -35.06 20.88 15.28
N THR A 159 -34.55 21.97 15.80
CA THR A 159 -35.36 23.03 16.47
C THR A 159 -34.89 24.43 16.08
N PRO A 160 -35.78 25.32 15.55
CA PRO A 160 -37.15 25.04 15.10
C PRO A 160 -37.18 24.18 13.84
N SER A 161 -38.32 23.49 13.57
CA SER A 161 -38.53 22.68 12.38
C SER A 161 -39.05 23.44 11.16
N SER A 162 -39.23 24.76 11.29
CA SER A 162 -39.65 25.67 10.21
C SER A 162 -38.97 27.01 10.33
N GLY A 163 -38.89 27.70 9.21
CA GLY A 163 -38.28 29.04 9.13
C GLY A 163 -38.88 29.89 8.01
N PRO A 164 -38.50 31.18 7.91
CA PRO A 164 -38.97 32.09 6.88
C PRO A 164 -38.42 31.68 5.49
N LEU A 165 -39.16 31.98 4.42
CA LEU A 165 -38.76 31.69 3.05
C LEU A 165 -37.54 32.47 2.57
N ASP A 166 -37.29 33.65 3.17
CA ASP A 166 -36.13 34.49 2.89
C ASP A 166 -34.85 34.05 3.64
N GLY A 167 -34.94 32.95 4.43
CA GLY A 167 -33.80 32.38 5.12
C GLY A 167 -33.45 33.07 6.44
N GLY A 168 -32.24 32.84 6.95
CA GLY A 168 -31.70 33.48 8.16
C GLY A 168 -32.14 32.85 9.50
N ALA A 169 -32.95 31.81 9.51
CA ALA A 169 -33.30 31.11 10.74
C ALA A 169 -32.09 30.37 11.34
N ILE A 170 -31.86 30.58 12.63
CA ILE A 170 -30.87 29.82 13.39
C ILE A 170 -31.53 28.51 13.86
N VAL A 171 -30.94 27.39 13.51
CA VAL A 171 -31.49 26.08 13.80
C VAL A 171 -30.52 25.31 14.71
N LEU A 172 -31.01 24.80 15.81
CA LEU A 172 -30.29 23.84 16.66
C LEU A 172 -30.50 22.44 16.13
N ILE A 173 -29.39 21.75 15.82
CA ILE A 173 -29.37 20.36 15.35
C ILE A 173 -28.83 19.50 16.48
N ARG A 174 -29.58 18.46 16.85
CA ARG A 174 -29.14 17.43 17.78
C ARG A 174 -28.93 16.11 17.03
N GLY A 175 -27.85 15.41 17.36
CA GLY A 175 -27.49 14.17 16.70
C GLY A 175 -26.27 13.53 17.31
N THR A 176 -25.60 12.68 16.56
CA THR A 176 -24.39 11.97 16.99
C THR A 176 -23.28 12.10 15.96
N ASN A 177 -22.05 11.92 16.42
CA ASN A 177 -20.84 11.88 15.60
C ASN A 177 -20.57 13.16 14.80
N PHE A 178 -20.98 14.32 15.30
CA PHE A 178 -20.53 15.60 14.77
C PHE A 178 -19.05 15.77 15.13
N VAL A 179 -18.23 16.09 14.13
CA VAL A 179 -16.80 16.36 14.29
C VAL A 179 -16.51 17.83 14.00
N ASN A 180 -15.51 18.38 14.69
CA ASN A 180 -15.08 19.77 14.52
C ASN A 180 -13.80 19.80 13.67
#